data_bb06b9d2a69db406069b01e30afabc6e
#
_entry.id   bb06b9d2a69db406069b01e30afabc6e
#
_cell.length_a   1.000
_cell.length_b   1.000
_cell.length_c   1.000
_cell.angle_alpha   90.00
_cell.angle_beta   90.00
_cell.angle_gamma   90.00
#
_symmetry.space_group_name_H-M   'P 1'
#
loop_
_entity.id
_entity.type
_entity.pdbx_description
1 polymer ?
#
loop_
_entity_poly.entity_id
_entity_poly.type
_entity_poly.pdbx_seq_one_letter_code
_entity_poly.pdbx_strand_id
1 'polypeptide(L)'
;MIRLVEEGWRVRLCTVFTASVPEPKGFALACQLDKGLNADVDYMALRRAEDHDFARLAGVVDPLHLPYREAPHRGYENAADLFGGIHDGDEIRRELADRFTELATGAEIIFGPQGLGNHVDHLQVIRALEAADLIARTVWYTDIPYAIRYPEARPSGLLPGGLREQSCAIDLQRKIACCSAYRTQVPFQFGSDEGMAAQLTRFHVRERGYGETFLADTEILASSLAI
;
A
#
# COMPACT_ATOMS: atom_id res chain seq x y z
N MET A 1 8.95 -0.45 7.90
CA MET A 1 8.78 -1.90 8.04
C MET A 1 10.10 -2.60 8.40
N ILE A 2 11.11 -2.63 7.54
CA ILE A 2 12.41 -3.29 7.80
C ILE A 2 13.03 -2.83 9.12
N ARG A 3 13.13 -1.52 9.33
CA ARG A 3 13.66 -0.93 10.57
C ARG A 3 12.88 -1.39 11.81
N LEU A 4 11.57 -1.47 11.77
CA LEU A 4 10.76 -1.96 12.88
C LEU A 4 11.11 -3.41 13.24
N VAL A 5 11.31 -4.26 12.22
CA VAL A 5 11.77 -5.65 12.44
C VAL A 5 13.14 -5.67 13.12
N GLU A 6 14.08 -4.84 12.69
CA GLU A 6 15.42 -4.71 13.29
C GLU A 6 15.39 -4.20 14.74
N GLU A 7 14.42 -3.36 15.07
CA GLU A 7 14.16 -2.86 16.42
C GLU A 7 13.37 -3.86 17.30
N GLY A 8 13.06 -5.05 16.77
CA GLY A 8 12.42 -6.14 17.52
C GLY A 8 10.89 -6.15 17.48
N TRP A 9 10.26 -5.28 16.66
CA TRP A 9 8.82 -5.30 16.49
C TRP A 9 8.37 -6.53 15.72
N ARG A 10 7.24 -7.09 16.12
CA ARG A 10 6.54 -8.12 15.35
C ARG A 10 5.68 -7.44 14.27
N VAL A 11 6.22 -7.34 13.07
CA VAL A 11 5.55 -6.70 11.94
C VAL A 11 4.75 -7.73 11.14
N ARG A 12 3.48 -7.41 10.84
CA ARG A 12 2.61 -8.19 9.94
C ARG A 12 2.31 -7.38 8.69
N LEU A 13 2.47 -7.98 7.53
CA LEU A 13 2.00 -7.44 6.25
C LEU A 13 0.59 -7.99 5.97
N CYS A 14 -0.34 -7.11 5.63
CA CYS A 14 -1.68 -7.48 5.19
C CYS A 14 -1.97 -6.85 3.83
N THR A 15 -2.14 -7.69 2.80
CA THR A 15 -2.55 -7.23 1.47
C THR A 15 -4.05 -7.46 1.32
N VAL A 16 -4.80 -6.37 1.12
CA VAL A 16 -6.26 -6.36 1.26
C VAL A 16 -6.97 -6.93 0.03
N PHE A 17 -6.60 -6.49 -1.16
CA PHE A 17 -7.28 -6.84 -2.40
C PHE A 17 -6.48 -7.89 -3.17
N THR A 18 -6.71 -9.17 -2.85
CA THR A 18 -5.92 -10.29 -3.40
C THR A 18 -6.76 -11.46 -3.91
N ALA A 19 -8.09 -11.28 -4.04
CA ALA A 19 -8.94 -12.33 -4.56
C ALA A 19 -8.63 -12.65 -6.02
N SER A 20 -8.35 -13.92 -6.33
CA SER A 20 -8.30 -14.39 -7.70
C SER A 20 -9.69 -14.34 -8.33
N VAL A 21 -9.77 -13.81 -9.55
CA VAL A 21 -10.99 -13.80 -10.35
C VAL A 21 -10.70 -14.59 -11.63
N PRO A 22 -11.32 -15.76 -11.81
CA PRO A 22 -11.16 -16.53 -13.03
C PRO A 22 -11.75 -15.78 -14.23
N GLU A 23 -11.13 -15.93 -15.39
CA GLU A 23 -11.58 -15.32 -16.64
C GLU A 23 -11.87 -13.81 -16.52
N PRO A 24 -10.86 -12.97 -16.16
CA PRO A 24 -11.07 -11.53 -16.05
C PRO A 24 -11.57 -10.96 -17.40
N LYS A 25 -12.43 -9.95 -17.35
CA LYS A 25 -13.03 -9.33 -18.54
C LYS A 25 -12.89 -7.82 -18.49
N GLY A 26 -13.15 -7.17 -19.63
CA GLY A 26 -13.20 -5.70 -19.69
C GLY A 26 -11.91 -5.05 -19.20
N PHE A 27 -12.05 -4.06 -18.37
CA PHE A 27 -10.93 -3.27 -17.85
C PHE A 27 -9.99 -4.11 -16.95
N ALA A 28 -10.52 -5.05 -16.17
CA ALA A 28 -9.69 -5.93 -15.35
C ALA A 28 -8.73 -6.77 -16.21
N LEU A 29 -9.22 -7.33 -17.32
CA LEU A 29 -8.37 -8.03 -18.29
C LEU A 29 -7.37 -7.09 -18.94
N ALA A 30 -7.79 -5.88 -19.35
CA ALA A 30 -6.87 -4.89 -19.92
C ALA A 30 -5.73 -4.56 -18.96
N CYS A 31 -6.02 -4.35 -17.68
CA CYS A 31 -5.00 -4.12 -16.65
C CYS A 31 -4.00 -5.29 -16.50
N GLN A 32 -4.45 -6.53 -16.72
CA GLN A 32 -3.57 -7.71 -16.70
C GLN A 32 -2.68 -7.77 -17.95
N LEU A 33 -3.28 -7.56 -19.15
CA LEU A 33 -2.54 -7.56 -20.42
C LEU A 33 -1.51 -6.43 -20.50
N ASP A 34 -1.81 -5.25 -19.97
CA ASP A 34 -0.90 -4.11 -19.91
C ASP A 34 0.37 -4.39 -19.08
N LYS A 35 0.31 -5.39 -18.19
CA LYS A 35 1.48 -5.87 -17.44
C LYS A 35 2.25 -6.98 -18.19
N GLY A 36 1.87 -7.29 -19.43
CA GLY A 36 2.49 -8.34 -20.24
C GLY A 36 2.08 -9.75 -19.82
N LEU A 37 1.01 -9.92 -19.06
CA LEU A 37 0.53 -11.22 -18.61
C LEU A 37 -0.56 -11.74 -19.56
N ASN A 38 -0.59 -13.06 -19.80
CA ASN A 38 -1.65 -13.69 -20.59
C ASN A 38 -2.99 -13.73 -19.82
N ALA A 39 -4.09 -13.78 -20.55
CA ALA A 39 -5.45 -13.78 -19.99
C ALA A 39 -5.78 -14.97 -19.08
N ASP A 40 -5.12 -16.11 -19.28
CA ASP A 40 -5.31 -17.37 -18.52
C ASP A 40 -4.46 -17.44 -17.24
N VAL A 41 -3.61 -16.45 -16.99
CA VAL A 41 -2.78 -16.40 -15.79
C VAL A 41 -3.61 -15.95 -14.58
N ASP A 42 -3.51 -16.64 -13.45
CA ASP A 42 -4.00 -16.11 -12.17
C ASP A 42 -3.05 -15.00 -11.67
N TYR A 43 -3.36 -13.77 -12.09
CA TYR A 43 -2.58 -12.59 -11.74
C TYR A 43 -2.46 -12.39 -10.24
N MET A 44 -3.53 -12.62 -9.47
CA MET A 44 -3.50 -12.45 -8.03
C MET A 44 -2.68 -13.53 -7.32
N ALA A 45 -2.61 -14.74 -7.87
CA ALA A 45 -1.70 -15.76 -7.35
C ALA A 45 -0.23 -15.33 -7.50
N LEU A 46 0.13 -14.71 -8.62
CA LEU A 46 1.48 -14.14 -8.80
C LEU A 46 1.75 -13.03 -7.77
N ARG A 47 0.78 -12.11 -7.57
CA ARG A 47 0.89 -11.03 -6.59
C ARG A 47 1.11 -11.54 -5.17
N ARG A 48 0.37 -12.57 -4.77
CA ARG A 48 0.54 -13.21 -3.46
C ARG A 48 1.92 -13.87 -3.31
N ALA A 49 2.43 -14.49 -4.37
CA ALA A 49 3.78 -15.05 -4.37
C ALA A 49 4.86 -13.96 -4.23
N GLU A 50 4.69 -12.82 -4.90
CA GLU A 50 5.56 -11.65 -4.77
C GLU A 50 5.55 -11.06 -3.35
N ASP A 51 4.39 -11.03 -2.69
CA ASP A 51 4.28 -10.61 -1.30
C ASP A 51 5.05 -11.55 -0.34
N HIS A 52 5.04 -12.87 -0.59
CA HIS A 52 5.86 -13.82 0.18
C HIS A 52 7.37 -13.59 -0.05
N ASP A 53 7.78 -13.34 -1.30
CA ASP A 53 9.16 -13.01 -1.61
C ASP A 53 9.61 -11.71 -0.92
N PHE A 54 8.76 -10.68 -0.97
CA PHE A 54 8.98 -9.42 -0.26
C PHE A 54 9.10 -9.63 1.26
N ALA A 55 8.16 -10.35 1.86
CA ALA A 55 8.13 -10.59 3.30
C ALA A 55 9.41 -11.30 3.79
N ARG A 56 9.87 -12.31 3.03
CA ARG A 56 11.13 -13.02 3.32
C ARG A 56 12.35 -12.08 3.26
N LEU A 57 12.43 -11.20 2.27
CA LEU A 57 13.52 -10.22 2.14
C LEU A 57 13.47 -9.14 3.22
N ALA A 58 12.28 -8.71 3.61
CA ALA A 58 12.06 -7.69 4.63
C ALA A 58 12.19 -8.24 6.07
N GLY A 59 12.22 -9.56 6.25
CA GLY A 59 12.22 -10.21 7.57
C GLY A 59 10.87 -10.12 8.29
N VAL A 60 9.78 -9.95 7.55
CA VAL A 60 8.41 -9.89 8.06
C VAL A 60 7.84 -11.32 8.12
N VAL A 61 6.96 -11.59 9.07
CA VAL A 61 6.21 -12.87 9.11
C VAL A 61 5.39 -13.05 7.84
N ASP A 62 4.97 -14.28 7.55
CA ASP A 62 4.17 -14.58 6.36
C ASP A 62 3.03 -13.59 6.17
N PRO A 63 2.89 -13.03 4.96
CA PRO A 63 1.88 -12.01 4.68
C PRO A 63 0.48 -12.60 4.78
N LEU A 64 -0.45 -11.81 5.29
CA LEU A 64 -1.85 -12.13 5.28
C LEU A 64 -2.50 -11.58 4.01
N HIS A 65 -3.18 -12.43 3.26
CA HIS A 65 -3.92 -12.08 2.06
C HIS A 65 -5.42 -12.11 2.34
N LEU A 66 -6.11 -10.97 2.15
CA LEU A 66 -7.55 -10.92 2.32
C LEU A 66 -8.26 -11.20 0.99
N PRO A 67 -9.39 -11.93 1.00
CA PRO A 67 -10.03 -12.43 -0.21
C PRO A 67 -10.96 -11.40 -0.87
N TYR A 68 -10.56 -10.11 -0.87
CA TYR A 68 -11.36 -9.06 -1.49
C TYR A 68 -10.85 -8.78 -2.92
N ARG A 69 -11.78 -8.45 -3.81
CA ARG A 69 -11.48 -8.13 -5.21
C ARG A 69 -10.95 -6.71 -5.32
N GLU A 70 -9.94 -6.50 -6.18
CA GLU A 70 -9.48 -5.15 -6.53
C GLU A 70 -10.54 -4.37 -7.35
N ALA A 71 -10.40 -3.07 -7.41
CA ALA A 71 -11.38 -2.13 -7.99
C ALA A 71 -11.89 -2.50 -9.40
N PRO A 72 -11.04 -2.96 -10.37
CA PRO A 72 -11.54 -3.35 -11.69
C PRO A 72 -12.57 -4.48 -11.69
N HIS A 73 -12.66 -5.24 -10.60
CA HIS A 73 -13.67 -6.29 -10.39
C HIS A 73 -14.86 -5.84 -9.52
N ARG A 74 -14.93 -4.54 -9.19
CA ARG A 74 -16.00 -3.93 -8.39
C ARG A 74 -16.73 -2.79 -9.12
N GLY A 75 -16.67 -2.78 -10.47
CA GLY A 75 -17.41 -1.82 -11.29
C GLY A 75 -16.63 -0.56 -11.69
N TYR A 76 -15.31 -0.55 -11.50
CA TYR A 76 -14.44 0.50 -12.02
C TYR A 76 -13.91 0.06 -13.39
N GLU A 77 -14.39 0.72 -14.45
CA GLU A 77 -14.27 0.21 -15.81
C GLU A 77 -13.17 0.88 -16.65
N ASN A 78 -12.47 1.85 -16.07
CA ASN A 78 -11.36 2.55 -16.73
C ASN A 78 -10.45 3.24 -15.69
N ALA A 79 -9.33 3.79 -16.16
CA ALA A 79 -8.37 4.47 -15.29
C ALA A 79 -8.95 5.73 -14.62
N ALA A 80 -9.86 6.48 -15.28
CA ALA A 80 -10.46 7.65 -14.69
C ALA A 80 -11.34 7.27 -13.48
N ASP A 81 -12.07 6.16 -13.59
CA ASP A 81 -12.86 5.64 -12.46
C ASP A 81 -11.98 5.23 -11.28
N LEU A 82 -10.81 4.58 -11.55
CA LEU A 82 -9.89 4.17 -10.48
C LEU A 82 -9.37 5.34 -9.62
N PHE A 83 -9.33 6.55 -10.18
CA PHE A 83 -8.79 7.74 -9.52
C PHE A 83 -9.84 8.83 -9.33
N GLY A 84 -11.10 8.57 -9.73
CA GLY A 84 -12.21 9.51 -9.70
C GLY A 84 -12.95 9.58 -8.35
N GLY A 85 -12.66 8.67 -7.43
CA GLY A 85 -13.34 8.55 -6.16
C GLY A 85 -14.19 7.27 -6.04
N ILE A 86 -14.65 7.00 -4.84
CA ILE A 86 -15.42 5.79 -4.53
C ILE A 86 -16.82 5.91 -5.15
N HIS A 87 -17.25 4.91 -5.91
CA HIS A 87 -18.61 4.81 -6.43
C HIS A 87 -19.62 4.58 -5.30
N ASP A 88 -20.80 5.20 -5.37
CA ASP A 88 -21.84 5.13 -4.34
C ASP A 88 -22.26 3.69 -3.98
N GLY A 89 -22.19 2.76 -4.93
CA GLY A 89 -22.50 1.35 -4.74
C GLY A 89 -21.36 0.50 -4.19
N ASP A 90 -20.13 1.02 -4.07
CA ASP A 90 -18.98 0.27 -3.57
C ASP A 90 -18.88 0.34 -2.03
N GLU A 91 -19.61 -0.52 -1.37
CA GLU A 91 -19.73 -0.59 0.10
C GLU A 91 -18.72 -1.55 0.76
N ILE A 92 -17.64 -1.94 0.04
CA ILE A 92 -16.66 -2.92 0.55
C ILE A 92 -16.04 -2.48 1.89
N ARG A 93 -16.00 -1.18 2.18
CA ARG A 93 -15.48 -0.65 3.45
C ARG A 93 -16.11 -1.27 4.69
N ARG A 94 -17.39 -1.73 4.61
CA ARG A 94 -18.08 -2.32 5.78
C ARG A 94 -17.48 -3.67 6.13
N GLU A 95 -17.34 -4.54 5.13
CA GLU A 95 -16.69 -5.84 5.31
C GLU A 95 -15.24 -5.70 5.76
N LEU A 96 -14.53 -4.71 5.18
CA LEU A 96 -13.15 -4.40 5.56
C LEU A 96 -13.07 -3.92 7.00
N ALA A 97 -14.01 -3.09 7.49
CA ALA A 97 -14.00 -2.56 8.85
C ALA A 97 -14.10 -3.68 9.88
N ASP A 98 -15.05 -4.63 9.69
CA ASP A 98 -15.19 -5.79 10.56
C ASP A 98 -13.88 -6.59 10.60
N ARG A 99 -13.30 -6.85 9.43
CA ARG A 99 -12.05 -7.61 9.32
C ARG A 99 -10.87 -6.87 9.92
N PHE A 100 -10.78 -5.56 9.76
CA PHE A 100 -9.71 -4.75 10.34
C PHE A 100 -9.82 -4.70 11.87
N THR A 101 -11.02 -4.64 12.43
CA THR A 101 -11.24 -4.73 13.88
C THR A 101 -10.67 -6.03 14.44
N GLU A 102 -10.92 -7.16 13.78
CA GLU A 102 -10.36 -8.47 14.19
C GLU A 102 -8.83 -8.47 14.11
N LEU A 103 -8.28 -8.02 12.98
CA LEU A 103 -6.83 -8.02 12.71
C LEU A 103 -6.05 -7.06 13.59
N ALA A 104 -6.67 -5.96 14.01
CA ALA A 104 -6.07 -4.95 14.87
C ALA A 104 -5.98 -5.38 16.33
N THR A 105 -6.58 -6.53 16.68
CA THR A 105 -6.48 -7.07 18.05
C THR A 105 -5.02 -7.35 18.40
N GLY A 106 -4.55 -6.70 19.46
CA GLY A 106 -3.16 -6.79 19.93
C GLY A 106 -2.12 -6.04 19.06
N ALA A 107 -2.56 -5.31 18.04
CA ALA A 107 -1.67 -4.39 17.32
C ALA A 107 -1.58 -3.06 18.08
N GLU A 108 -0.37 -2.57 18.30
CA GLU A 108 -0.12 -1.26 18.90
C GLU A 108 -0.22 -0.14 17.87
N ILE A 109 0.32 -0.38 16.68
CA ILE A 109 0.36 0.59 15.56
C ILE A 109 -0.15 -0.09 14.29
N ILE A 110 -0.86 0.66 13.49
CA ILE A 110 -1.34 0.28 12.17
C ILE A 110 -0.70 1.21 11.14
N PHE A 111 -0.29 0.69 10.00
CA PHE A 111 0.18 1.48 8.87
C PHE A 111 -0.86 1.43 7.75
N GLY A 112 -1.38 2.59 7.36
CA GLY A 112 -2.36 2.76 6.28
C GLY A 112 -1.85 3.70 5.18
N PRO A 113 -2.47 3.69 3.98
CA PRO A 113 -2.10 4.56 2.87
C PRO A 113 -2.56 6.01 3.11
N GLN A 114 -1.82 6.99 2.62
CA GLN A 114 -2.27 8.39 2.60
C GLN A 114 -3.37 8.66 1.56
N GLY A 115 -3.58 7.74 0.61
CA GLY A 115 -4.51 7.90 -0.51
C GLY A 115 -4.02 8.90 -1.56
N LEU A 116 -2.70 9.07 -1.70
CA LEU A 116 -2.10 9.89 -2.76
C LEU A 116 -2.52 9.35 -4.13
N GLY A 117 -2.92 10.27 -5.03
CA GLY A 117 -3.43 9.90 -6.35
C GLY A 117 -4.88 9.42 -6.36
N ASN A 118 -5.56 9.31 -5.20
CA ASN A 118 -6.98 8.94 -5.08
C ASN A 118 -7.35 7.54 -5.61
N HIS A 119 -6.41 6.59 -5.63
CA HIS A 119 -6.77 5.22 -6.03
C HIS A 119 -7.84 4.65 -5.09
N VAL A 120 -8.96 4.23 -5.64
CA VAL A 120 -10.16 3.85 -4.86
C VAL A 120 -9.92 2.74 -3.85
N ASP A 121 -9.05 1.77 -4.13
CA ASP A 121 -8.68 0.74 -3.16
C ASP A 121 -8.00 1.33 -1.92
N HIS A 122 -7.15 2.34 -2.09
CA HIS A 122 -6.55 3.06 -0.96
C HIS A 122 -7.59 3.86 -0.19
N LEU A 123 -8.51 4.54 -0.89
CA LEU A 123 -9.60 5.27 -0.25
C LEU A 123 -10.54 4.34 0.54
N GLN A 124 -10.83 3.14 0.02
CA GLN A 124 -11.61 2.14 0.74
C GLN A 124 -10.92 1.63 2.01
N VAL A 125 -9.58 1.46 1.98
CA VAL A 125 -8.81 1.12 3.19
C VAL A 125 -8.91 2.24 4.23
N ILE A 126 -8.76 3.52 3.83
CA ILE A 126 -8.91 4.67 4.75
C ILE A 126 -10.31 4.68 5.38
N ARG A 127 -11.36 4.53 4.57
CA ARG A 127 -12.75 4.49 5.05
C ARG A 127 -13.03 3.32 5.97
N ALA A 128 -12.42 2.17 5.71
CA ALA A 128 -12.56 1.01 6.56
C ALA A 128 -11.85 1.18 7.91
N LEU A 129 -10.67 1.80 7.93
CA LEU A 129 -9.96 2.14 9.17
C LEU A 129 -10.75 3.17 10.01
N GLU A 130 -11.40 4.13 9.36
CA GLU A 130 -12.32 5.08 10.01
C GLU A 130 -13.52 4.34 10.62
N ALA A 131 -14.19 3.50 9.83
CA ALA A 131 -15.37 2.76 10.28
C ALA A 131 -15.08 1.74 11.40
N ALA A 132 -13.85 1.23 11.46
CA ALA A 132 -13.33 0.34 12.50
C ALA A 132 -12.83 1.08 13.77
N ASP A 133 -12.91 2.41 13.81
CA ASP A 133 -12.37 3.26 14.90
C ASP A 133 -10.86 3.02 15.16
N LEU A 134 -10.10 2.87 14.07
CA LEU A 134 -8.67 2.57 14.12
C LEU A 134 -7.77 3.77 13.78
N ILE A 135 -8.36 4.91 13.41
CA ILE A 135 -7.67 6.12 12.98
C ILE A 135 -6.63 6.59 13.99
N ALA A 136 -6.98 6.62 15.27
CA ALA A 136 -6.10 7.10 16.34
C ALA A 136 -4.83 6.24 16.54
N ARG A 137 -4.78 5.05 15.97
CA ARG A 137 -3.62 4.14 16.00
C ARG A 137 -2.94 3.98 14.65
N THR A 138 -3.33 4.80 13.65
CA THR A 138 -2.85 4.64 12.28
C THR A 138 -1.78 5.68 11.93
N VAL A 139 -0.66 5.19 11.45
CA VAL A 139 0.42 5.94 10.79
C VAL A 139 0.23 5.80 9.28
N TRP A 140 0.20 6.92 8.57
CA TRP A 140 -0.14 6.98 7.16
C TRP A 140 1.12 7.06 6.30
N TYR A 141 1.42 5.98 5.57
CA TYR A 141 2.59 5.92 4.70
C TYR A 141 2.34 6.62 3.35
N THR A 142 3.41 7.12 2.76
CA THR A 142 3.40 7.73 1.43
C THR A 142 3.20 6.67 0.34
N ASP A 143 2.16 6.82 -0.47
CA ASP A 143 1.79 5.86 -1.51
C ASP A 143 2.74 5.96 -2.71
N ILE A 144 3.65 5.02 -2.87
CA ILE A 144 4.51 4.88 -4.03
C ILE A 144 3.87 3.85 -4.99
N PRO A 145 3.79 4.11 -6.28
CA PRO A 145 4.49 5.14 -7.06
C PRO A 145 3.77 6.48 -7.21
N TYR A 146 2.58 6.66 -6.64
CA TYR A 146 1.76 7.86 -6.88
C TYR A 146 2.46 9.15 -6.45
N ALA A 147 3.11 9.16 -5.29
CA ALA A 147 3.88 10.32 -4.83
C ALA A 147 5.03 10.70 -5.77
N ILE A 148 5.61 9.73 -6.47
CA ILE A 148 6.67 9.97 -7.46
C ILE A 148 6.09 10.54 -8.75
N ARG A 149 4.96 10.01 -9.22
CA ARG A 149 4.31 10.41 -10.46
C ARG A 149 3.61 11.76 -10.37
N TYR A 150 3.06 12.05 -9.22
CA TYR A 150 2.26 13.24 -8.94
C TYR A 150 2.83 13.98 -7.73
N PRO A 151 3.98 14.69 -7.87
CA PRO A 151 4.61 15.40 -6.75
C PRO A 151 3.71 16.42 -6.08
N GLU A 152 2.71 16.92 -6.80
CA GLU A 152 1.70 17.88 -6.30
C GLU A 152 0.54 17.20 -5.55
N ALA A 153 0.46 15.86 -5.59
CA ALA A 153 -0.62 15.15 -4.92
C ALA A 153 -0.60 15.45 -3.42
N ARG A 154 -1.79 15.62 -2.87
CA ARG A 154 -1.99 15.82 -1.43
C ARG A 154 -2.56 14.55 -0.81
N PRO A 155 -2.30 14.33 0.47
CA PRO A 155 -2.98 13.28 1.22
C PRO A 155 -4.50 13.42 1.07
N SER A 156 -5.20 12.29 1.05
CA SER A 156 -6.64 12.27 0.88
C SER A 156 -7.35 13.14 1.91
N GLY A 157 -8.38 13.87 1.49
CA GLY A 157 -9.26 14.61 2.40
C GLY A 157 -10.06 13.72 3.37
N LEU A 158 -9.94 12.38 3.23
CA LEU A 158 -10.50 11.41 4.17
C LEU A 158 -9.64 11.22 5.43
N LEU A 159 -8.38 11.67 5.41
CA LEU A 159 -7.52 11.59 6.58
C LEU A 159 -7.96 12.58 7.66
N PRO A 160 -7.75 12.26 8.95
CA PRO A 160 -8.08 13.17 10.04
C PRO A 160 -7.25 14.46 9.97
N GLY A 161 -7.80 15.54 10.48
CA GLY A 161 -7.06 16.79 10.65
C GLY A 161 -6.00 16.69 11.76
N GLY A 162 -5.00 17.58 11.71
CA GLY A 162 -4.00 17.70 12.78
C GLY A 162 -2.81 16.75 12.71
N LEU A 163 -2.76 15.87 11.71
CA LEU A 163 -1.61 14.99 11.50
C LEU A 163 -0.32 15.78 11.29
N ARG A 164 0.78 15.25 11.79
CA ARG A 164 2.12 15.80 11.62
C ARG A 164 2.96 14.93 10.72
N GLU A 165 3.75 15.57 9.86
CA GLU A 165 4.74 14.89 9.06
C GLU A 165 5.92 14.44 9.93
N GLN A 166 6.30 13.18 9.75
CA GLN A 166 7.48 12.59 10.37
C GLN A 166 8.34 11.93 9.30
N SER A 167 9.65 11.96 9.51
CA SER A 167 10.60 11.33 8.61
C SER A 167 11.52 10.40 9.39
N CYS A 168 11.75 9.21 8.87
CA CYS A 168 12.73 8.29 9.42
C CYS A 168 13.81 7.96 8.38
N ALA A 169 15.02 7.70 8.85
CA ALA A 169 16.12 7.22 8.01
C ALA A 169 15.82 5.80 7.51
N ILE A 170 16.22 5.50 6.28
CA ILE A 170 16.03 4.18 5.67
C ILE A 170 17.32 3.63 5.08
N ASP A 171 17.45 2.31 5.05
CA ASP A 171 18.38 1.60 4.18
C ASP A 171 17.75 1.50 2.78
N LEU A 172 18.13 2.44 1.90
CA LEU A 172 17.59 2.51 0.55
C LEU A 172 17.94 1.27 -0.29
N GLN A 173 19.13 0.71 -0.13
CA GLN A 173 19.54 -0.46 -0.90
C GLN A 173 18.70 -1.67 -0.53
N ARG A 174 18.43 -1.85 0.73
CA ARG A 174 17.54 -2.91 1.21
C ARG A 174 16.10 -2.69 0.78
N LYS A 175 15.61 -1.44 0.80
CA LYS A 175 14.28 -1.09 0.26
C LYS A 175 14.17 -1.45 -1.23
N ILE A 176 15.15 -1.07 -2.05
CA ILE A 176 15.18 -1.40 -3.48
C ILE A 176 15.17 -2.92 -3.66
N ALA A 177 16.02 -3.66 -2.96
CA ALA A 177 16.06 -5.12 -3.04
C ALA A 177 14.72 -5.77 -2.68
N CYS A 178 14.03 -5.26 -1.66
CA CYS A 178 12.68 -5.74 -1.31
C CYS A 178 11.64 -5.40 -2.38
N CYS A 179 11.69 -4.19 -2.95
CA CYS A 179 10.76 -3.78 -4.01
C CYS A 179 10.93 -4.61 -5.30
N SER A 180 12.14 -5.07 -5.62
CA SER A 180 12.41 -5.94 -6.79
C SER A 180 11.74 -7.32 -6.70
N ALA A 181 11.18 -7.69 -5.54
CA ALA A 181 10.34 -8.89 -5.42
C ALA A 181 9.06 -8.79 -6.27
N TYR A 182 8.57 -7.59 -6.53
CA TYR A 182 7.33 -7.35 -7.27
C TYR A 182 7.55 -7.32 -8.80
N ARG A 183 7.94 -8.45 -9.36
CA ARG A 183 8.36 -8.62 -10.76
C ARG A 183 7.27 -8.28 -11.77
N THR A 184 6.00 -8.49 -11.43
CA THR A 184 4.86 -8.13 -12.30
C THR A 184 4.55 -6.64 -12.23
N GLN A 185 4.94 -5.95 -11.16
CA GLN A 185 4.62 -4.55 -10.93
C GLN A 185 5.75 -3.60 -11.34
N VAL A 186 7.00 -3.97 -11.06
CA VAL A 186 8.16 -3.10 -11.30
C VAL A 186 8.28 -2.67 -12.76
N PRO A 187 8.23 -3.56 -13.78
CA PRO A 187 8.28 -3.15 -15.18
C PRO A 187 7.13 -2.22 -15.56
N PHE A 188 5.92 -2.53 -15.13
CA PHE A 188 4.74 -1.72 -15.42
C PHE A 188 4.79 -0.33 -14.74
N GLN A 189 5.26 -0.28 -13.48
CA GLN A 189 5.25 0.95 -12.69
C GLN A 189 6.45 1.86 -12.97
N PHE A 190 7.61 1.30 -13.23
CA PHE A 190 8.91 2.01 -13.26
C PHE A 190 9.73 1.78 -14.53
N GLY A 191 9.25 0.92 -15.44
CA GLY A 191 9.93 0.53 -16.69
C GLY A 191 10.95 -0.58 -16.52
N SER A 192 11.75 -0.59 -15.47
CA SER A 192 12.73 -1.63 -15.14
C SER A 192 13.14 -1.56 -13.67
N ASP A 193 13.93 -2.54 -13.20
CA ASP A 193 14.55 -2.51 -11.87
C ASP A 193 15.50 -1.31 -11.69
N GLU A 194 16.28 -0.99 -12.72
CA GLU A 194 17.16 0.18 -12.72
C GLU A 194 16.34 1.49 -12.68
N GLY A 195 15.23 1.54 -13.44
CA GLY A 195 14.28 2.65 -13.43
C GLY A 195 13.66 2.86 -12.05
N MET A 196 13.26 1.78 -11.39
CA MET A 196 12.76 1.82 -10.02
C MET A 196 13.83 2.31 -9.05
N ALA A 197 15.03 1.73 -9.09
CA ALA A 197 16.13 2.12 -8.22
C ALA A 197 16.48 3.62 -8.36
N ALA A 198 16.55 4.13 -9.60
CA ALA A 198 16.82 5.52 -9.86
C ALA A 198 15.70 6.45 -9.33
N GLN A 199 14.45 6.09 -9.51
CA GLN A 199 13.30 6.88 -9.05
C GLN A 199 13.20 6.88 -7.52
N LEU A 200 13.36 5.72 -6.87
CA LEU A 200 13.38 5.61 -5.41
C LEU A 200 14.55 6.40 -4.81
N THR A 201 15.72 6.33 -5.42
CA THR A 201 16.90 7.11 -4.97
C THR A 201 16.60 8.60 -4.97
N ARG A 202 16.07 9.14 -6.06
CA ARG A 202 15.72 10.56 -6.16
C ARG A 202 14.63 10.97 -5.17
N PHE A 203 13.63 10.11 -4.98
CA PHE A 203 12.50 10.39 -4.13
C PHE A 203 12.86 10.40 -2.63
N HIS A 204 13.73 9.50 -2.21
CA HIS A 204 14.09 9.34 -0.79
C HIS A 204 15.33 10.13 -0.36
N VAL A 205 16.05 10.81 -1.28
CA VAL A 205 17.23 11.61 -0.92
C VAL A 205 16.87 12.71 0.06
N ARG A 206 17.70 12.90 1.10
CA ARG A 206 17.60 13.95 2.11
C ARG A 206 18.99 14.61 2.26
N GLU A 207 19.08 15.69 3.02
CA GLU A 207 20.37 16.37 3.27
C GLU A 207 21.42 15.42 3.87
N ARG A 208 20.97 14.45 4.67
CA ARG A 208 21.84 13.46 5.30
C ARG A 208 21.30 12.05 5.04
N GLY A 209 21.68 11.43 3.90
CA GLY A 209 21.28 10.08 3.56
C GLY A 209 19.91 9.98 2.89
N TYR A 210 19.15 8.95 3.24
CA TYR A 210 17.83 8.67 2.67
C TYR A 210 16.77 8.58 3.77
N GLY A 211 15.57 9.05 3.47
CA GLY A 211 14.46 9.07 4.42
C GLY A 211 13.12 8.77 3.81
N GLU A 212 12.22 8.25 4.62
CA GLU A 212 10.83 7.99 4.31
C GLU A 212 9.94 8.86 5.20
N THR A 213 8.83 9.37 4.64
CA THR A 213 7.92 10.29 5.32
C THR A 213 6.60 9.62 5.62
N PHE A 214 6.02 9.93 6.78
CA PHE A 214 4.73 9.46 7.25
C PHE A 214 3.92 10.63 7.81
N LEU A 215 2.61 10.47 7.87
CA LEU A 215 1.73 11.34 8.64
C LEU A 215 1.22 10.57 9.85
N ALA A 216 1.26 11.17 11.03
CA ALA A 216 0.74 10.55 12.24
C ALA A 216 0.24 11.59 13.23
N ASP A 217 -0.58 11.15 14.19
CA ASP A 217 -0.91 11.93 15.37
C ASP A 217 0.32 12.06 16.28
N THR A 218 0.43 13.20 16.97
CA THR A 218 1.53 13.47 17.91
C THR A 218 1.59 12.51 19.07
N GLU A 219 0.48 11.96 19.50
CA GLU A 219 0.42 11.00 20.62
C GLU A 219 1.03 9.64 20.25
N ILE A 220 0.80 9.14 19.01
CA ILE A 220 1.42 7.91 18.51
C ILE A 220 2.94 8.07 18.48
N LEU A 221 3.41 9.22 18.03
CA LEU A 221 4.83 9.53 17.90
C LEU A 221 5.54 9.59 19.25
N ALA A 222 4.88 10.12 20.26
CA ALA A 222 5.45 10.26 21.60
C ALA A 222 5.52 8.92 22.36
N SER A 223 4.60 7.98 22.05
CA SER A 223 4.46 6.75 22.83
C SER A 223 5.15 5.53 22.22
N SER A 224 5.30 5.47 20.90
CA SER A 224 5.64 4.21 20.22
C SER A 224 6.70 4.31 19.13
N LEU A 225 6.94 5.48 18.58
CA LEU A 225 7.92 5.71 17.52
C LEU A 225 8.94 6.78 17.91
N ALA A 226 9.63 6.61 19.05
CA ALA A 226 10.85 7.36 19.31
C ALA A 226 11.92 6.96 18.28
N ILE A 227 11.71 7.39 17.02
CA ILE A 227 12.53 7.08 15.85
C ILE A 227 13.53 8.23 15.64
#